data_181baca47fe6d57d6cc336d4bcec82bc
#
_entry.id   181baca47fe6d57d6cc336d4bcec82bc
#
_cell.length_a   1.000
_cell.length_b   1.000
_cell.length_c   1.000
_cell.angle_alpha   90.00
_cell.angle_beta   90.00
_cell.angle_gamma   90.00
#
_symmetry.space_group_name_H-M   'P 1'
#
loop_
_entity.id
_entity.type
_entity.pdbx_description
1 polymer ?
#
loop_
_entity_poly.entity_id
_entity_poly.type
_entity_poly.pdbx_seq_one_letter_code
_entity_poly.pdbx_strand_id
1 'polypeptide(L)'
;MSSAMDELLTQLRAAAEPTRLRLLALCARGSWCVSDLVAILGQSQPRLSRHLKLLVEAGLLARTPEGANAWFQVPPEADLARQILARLPEEDPLLAADRRAAARLAAERARAASDSFRRHGADWDEVRALDLPGAAIEAALIEALPARVGRLLDIGCGTGGLLERLAARIEEGLGVDASRDMLALARTRLAERGLPHIAVRQADMYRLPLADAAFDAVTLQMVLHYAEDPAAALAEAGRVLKPGGLLLVVDLAPHDRADLLGAHAHRWPGFDDAEIAGWLGETGCVPARSLTIPGALPVRLWVAERKTHPVAVLTA
;
A
#
# COMPACT_ATOMS: atom_id res chain seq x y z
N MET A 1 -11.79 26.34 20.63
CA MET A 1 -10.84 26.23 19.48
C MET A 1 -9.47 26.54 20.03
N SER A 2 -8.54 25.59 19.97
CA SER A 2 -7.13 25.83 20.32
C SER A 2 -6.53 26.85 19.36
N SER A 3 -5.68 27.75 19.84
CA SER A 3 -5.01 28.71 18.93
C SER A 3 -3.91 28.00 18.16
N ALA A 4 -3.53 28.50 16.97
CA ALA A 4 -2.40 27.96 16.19
C ALA A 4 -1.09 27.96 17.01
N MET A 5 -0.94 28.89 17.95
CA MET A 5 0.16 28.96 18.89
C MET A 5 0.13 27.79 19.90
N ASP A 6 -1.05 27.45 20.43
CA ASP A 6 -1.21 26.34 21.38
C ASP A 6 -0.92 25.01 20.72
N GLU A 7 -1.34 24.84 19.46
CA GLU A 7 -1.03 23.65 18.65
C GLU A 7 0.47 23.52 18.42
N LEU A 8 1.13 24.58 17.96
CA LEU A 8 2.58 24.59 17.77
C LEU A 8 3.34 24.28 19.07
N LEU A 9 2.94 24.89 20.19
CA LEU A 9 3.54 24.60 21.49
C LEU A 9 3.35 23.14 21.91
N THR A 10 2.19 22.56 21.63
CA THR A 10 1.89 21.16 21.91
C THR A 10 2.81 20.23 21.11
N GLN A 11 2.98 20.49 19.81
CA GLN A 11 3.89 19.73 18.93
C GLN A 11 5.35 19.86 19.37
N LEU A 12 5.82 21.06 19.66
CA LEU A 12 7.19 21.29 20.15
C LEU A 12 7.47 20.56 21.47
N ARG A 13 6.54 20.66 22.44
CA ARG A 13 6.65 19.93 23.71
C ARG A 13 6.64 18.41 23.50
N ALA A 14 5.81 17.94 22.57
CA ALA A 14 5.76 16.52 22.22
C ALA A 14 7.07 16.03 21.58
N ALA A 15 7.77 16.84 20.81
CA ALA A 15 9.06 16.46 20.22
C ALA A 15 10.25 16.61 21.18
N ALA A 16 10.19 17.50 22.17
CA ALA A 16 11.31 17.91 23.01
C ALA A 16 11.74 16.86 24.07
N GLU A 17 12.14 15.66 23.60
CA GLU A 17 12.70 14.58 24.42
C GLU A 17 13.48 13.61 23.54
N PRO A 18 14.69 13.15 23.96
CA PRO A 18 15.56 12.34 23.10
C PRO A 18 14.92 11.09 22.50
N THR A 19 14.16 10.32 23.29
CA THR A 19 13.50 9.11 22.78
C THR A 19 12.44 9.44 21.72
N ARG A 20 11.72 10.55 21.88
CA ARG A 20 10.70 10.96 20.91
C ARG A 20 11.30 11.45 19.59
N LEU A 21 12.44 12.13 19.62
CA LEU A 21 13.19 12.48 18.40
C LEU A 21 13.69 11.23 17.67
N ARG A 22 14.18 10.22 18.40
CA ARG A 22 14.58 8.93 17.82
C ARG A 22 13.40 8.20 17.19
N LEU A 23 12.23 8.19 17.85
CA LEU A 23 11.00 7.62 17.30
C LEU A 23 10.57 8.33 16.02
N LEU A 24 10.58 9.68 16.01
CA LEU A 24 10.28 10.45 14.81
C LEU A 24 11.26 10.13 13.68
N ALA A 25 12.57 10.06 13.96
CA ALA A 25 13.60 9.76 12.96
C ALA A 25 13.44 8.35 12.35
N LEU A 26 13.03 7.35 13.16
CA LEU A 26 12.73 6.00 12.68
C LEU A 26 11.45 5.99 11.84
N CYS A 27 10.37 6.57 12.36
CA CYS A 27 9.06 6.57 11.73
C CYS A 27 8.97 7.46 10.47
N ALA A 28 9.92 8.35 10.25
CA ALA A 28 10.04 9.12 9.01
C ALA A 28 10.64 8.31 7.84
N ARG A 29 11.30 7.20 8.13
CA ARG A 29 11.94 6.34 7.13
C ARG A 29 11.17 5.06 6.84
N GLY A 30 10.09 4.80 7.57
CA GLY A 30 9.24 3.63 7.39
C GLY A 30 8.20 3.48 8.50
N SER A 31 7.31 2.52 8.32
CA SER A 31 6.30 2.18 9.33
C SER A 31 6.83 1.13 10.29
N TRP A 32 6.65 1.34 11.59
CA TRP A 32 7.14 0.45 12.64
C TRP A 32 6.04 0.16 13.66
N CYS A 33 5.92 -1.10 14.10
CA CYS A 33 5.06 -1.42 15.24
C CYS A 33 5.81 -1.28 16.58
N VAL A 34 5.08 -1.32 17.70
CA VAL A 34 5.69 -1.11 19.02
C VAL A 34 6.77 -2.14 19.32
N SER A 35 6.56 -3.42 18.98
CA SER A 35 7.56 -4.48 19.20
C SER A 35 8.85 -4.23 18.42
N ASP A 36 8.76 -3.64 17.22
CA ASP A 36 9.93 -3.26 16.44
C ASP A 36 10.73 -2.16 17.12
N LEU A 37 10.02 -1.12 17.53
CA LEU A 37 10.62 0.01 18.20
C LEU A 37 11.27 -0.41 19.54
N VAL A 38 10.68 -1.38 20.25
CA VAL A 38 11.29 -2.00 21.43
C VAL A 38 12.60 -2.69 21.06
N ALA A 39 12.62 -3.48 20.01
CA ALA A 39 13.82 -4.19 19.56
C ALA A 39 14.92 -3.22 19.07
N ILE A 40 14.55 -2.17 18.33
CA ILE A 40 15.48 -1.18 17.77
C ILE A 40 16.08 -0.31 18.90
N LEU A 41 15.23 0.22 19.78
CA LEU A 41 15.63 1.24 20.76
C LEU A 41 16.13 0.63 22.09
N GLY A 42 15.89 -0.65 22.34
CA GLY A 42 16.25 -1.32 23.59
C GLY A 42 15.51 -0.78 24.82
N GLN A 43 14.32 -0.21 24.65
CA GLN A 43 13.51 0.36 25.72
C GLN A 43 12.26 -0.46 25.96
N SER A 44 11.70 -0.36 27.17
CA SER A 44 10.49 -1.12 27.54
C SER A 44 9.25 -0.68 26.76
N GLN A 45 8.38 -1.63 26.43
CA GLN A 45 7.14 -1.38 25.70
C GLN A 45 6.23 -0.32 26.38
N PRO A 46 6.01 -0.32 27.72
CA PRO A 46 5.17 0.70 28.34
C PRO A 46 5.73 2.12 28.19
N ARG A 47 7.06 2.27 28.21
CA ARG A 47 7.72 3.56 28.01
C ARG A 47 7.54 4.06 26.58
N LEU A 48 7.82 3.20 25.60
CA LEU A 48 7.66 3.57 24.18
C LEU A 48 6.21 3.85 23.81
N SER A 49 5.27 3.04 24.32
CA SER A 49 3.83 3.27 24.09
C SER A 49 3.37 4.64 24.59
N ARG A 50 3.91 5.11 25.74
CA ARG A 50 3.61 6.45 26.27
C ARG A 50 4.19 7.54 25.37
N HIS A 51 5.42 7.39 24.89
CA HIS A 51 6.03 8.35 23.97
C HIS A 51 5.30 8.41 22.64
N LEU A 52 4.96 7.25 22.06
CA LEU A 52 4.18 7.16 20.82
C LEU A 52 2.81 7.82 20.95
N LYS A 53 2.11 7.58 22.07
CA LYS A 53 0.82 8.22 22.35
C LYS A 53 0.94 9.76 22.29
N LEU A 54 1.93 10.34 22.98
CA LEU A 54 2.15 11.79 22.98
C LEU A 54 2.44 12.35 21.58
N LEU A 55 3.21 11.63 20.76
CA LEU A 55 3.52 12.04 19.39
C LEU A 55 2.28 11.96 18.49
N VAL A 56 1.44 10.94 18.67
CA VAL A 56 0.19 10.79 17.91
C VAL A 56 -0.83 11.87 18.31
N GLU A 57 -1.01 12.12 19.62
CA GLU A 57 -1.90 13.18 20.12
C GLU A 57 -1.50 14.58 19.65
N ALA A 58 -0.21 14.79 19.41
CA ALA A 58 0.32 16.04 18.86
C ALA A 58 0.30 16.11 17.32
N GLY A 59 -0.17 15.06 16.61
CA GLY A 59 -0.18 15.01 15.15
C GLY A 59 1.18 14.87 14.49
N LEU A 60 2.23 14.52 15.26
CA LEU A 60 3.59 14.29 14.72
C LEU A 60 3.79 12.87 14.20
N LEU A 61 2.96 11.91 14.64
CA LEU A 61 2.91 10.54 14.13
C LEU A 61 1.46 10.15 13.83
N ALA A 62 1.28 9.39 12.77
CA ALA A 62 0.05 8.66 12.50
C ALA A 62 0.13 7.25 13.13
N ARG A 63 -1.00 6.78 13.65
CA ARG A 63 -1.17 5.41 14.16
C ARG A 63 -2.19 4.68 13.30
N THR A 64 -1.76 3.62 12.64
CA THR A 64 -2.62 2.76 11.81
C THR A 64 -2.79 1.39 12.48
N PRO A 65 -4.00 1.04 12.95
CA PRO A 65 -4.28 -0.30 13.45
C PRO A 65 -4.15 -1.35 12.34
N GLU A 66 -3.55 -2.51 12.66
CA GLU A 66 -3.43 -3.63 11.73
C GLU A 66 -3.49 -4.95 12.53
N GLY A 67 -4.65 -5.59 12.57
CA GLY A 67 -4.89 -6.79 13.37
C GLY A 67 -4.63 -6.52 14.88
N ALA A 68 -3.77 -7.32 15.50
CA ALA A 68 -3.37 -7.14 16.89
C ALA A 68 -2.28 -6.06 17.10
N ASN A 69 -1.75 -5.48 16.01
CA ASN A 69 -0.68 -4.50 16.04
C ASN A 69 -1.18 -3.10 15.70
N ALA A 70 -0.35 -2.10 15.98
CA ALA A 70 -0.50 -0.76 15.47
C ALA A 70 0.85 -0.33 14.88
N TRP A 71 0.79 0.28 13.70
CA TRP A 71 1.93 0.79 12.97
C TRP A 71 1.99 2.31 13.11
N PHE A 72 3.21 2.83 13.21
CA PHE A 72 3.48 4.25 13.41
C PHE A 72 4.39 4.76 12.30
N GLN A 73 4.03 5.91 11.73
CA GLN A 73 4.82 6.61 10.71
C GLN A 73 4.61 8.12 10.84
N VAL A 74 5.52 8.91 10.29
CA VAL A 74 5.34 10.35 10.15
C VAL A 74 4.39 10.59 8.98
N PRO A 75 3.20 11.20 9.21
CA PRO A 75 2.28 11.44 8.12
C PRO A 75 2.74 12.59 7.20
N PRO A 76 2.34 12.59 5.92
CA PRO A 76 2.76 13.60 4.94
C PRO A 76 2.44 15.04 5.35
N GLU A 77 1.35 15.24 6.09
CA GLU A 77 0.90 16.54 6.59
C GLU A 77 1.65 17.05 7.83
N ALA A 78 2.52 16.23 8.45
CA ALA A 78 3.28 16.63 9.64
C ALA A 78 4.50 17.50 9.30
N ASP A 79 4.27 18.71 8.82
CA ASP A 79 5.31 19.64 8.39
C ASP A 79 6.35 19.93 9.48
N LEU A 80 5.90 20.16 10.73
CA LEU A 80 6.81 20.41 11.84
C LEU A 80 7.72 19.21 12.13
N ALA A 81 7.21 17.99 12.05
CA ALA A 81 8.04 16.79 12.22
C ALA A 81 9.16 16.76 11.17
N ARG A 82 8.86 17.04 9.89
CA ARG A 82 9.85 17.11 8.82
C ARG A 82 10.88 18.21 9.05
N GLN A 83 10.45 19.41 9.48
CA GLN A 83 11.34 20.52 9.80
C GLN A 83 12.28 20.21 10.97
N ILE A 84 11.79 19.54 12.01
CA ILE A 84 12.61 19.08 13.14
C ILE A 84 13.65 18.07 12.65
N LEU A 85 13.21 17.06 11.88
CA LEU A 85 14.07 16.00 11.37
C LEU A 85 15.17 16.54 10.44
N ALA A 86 14.87 17.52 9.60
CA ALA A 86 15.85 18.17 8.74
C ALA A 86 16.96 18.92 9.50
N ARG A 87 16.77 19.19 10.79
CA ARG A 87 17.78 19.84 11.66
C ARG A 87 18.60 18.85 12.50
N LEU A 88 18.20 17.56 12.50
CA LEU A 88 18.96 16.55 13.21
C LEU A 88 20.24 16.24 12.42
N PRO A 89 21.42 16.18 13.09
CA PRO A 89 22.65 15.80 12.41
C PRO A 89 22.53 14.39 11.82
N GLU A 90 22.81 14.26 10.54
CA GLU A 90 22.68 12.97 9.85
C GLU A 90 23.66 11.93 10.42
N GLU A 91 24.82 12.38 10.89
CA GLU A 91 25.90 11.54 11.46
C GLU A 91 25.82 11.38 12.98
N ASP A 92 24.71 11.81 13.63
CA ASP A 92 24.54 11.58 15.06
C ASP A 92 24.72 10.09 15.38
N PRO A 93 25.67 9.73 16.29
CA PRO A 93 26.01 8.32 16.54
C PRO A 93 24.83 7.49 17.04
N LEU A 94 23.90 8.09 17.80
CA LEU A 94 22.75 7.42 18.35
C LEU A 94 21.71 7.14 17.26
N LEU A 95 21.40 8.15 16.43
CA LEU A 95 20.49 8.00 15.28
C LEU A 95 21.07 7.04 14.23
N ALA A 96 22.39 7.05 14.02
CA ALA A 96 23.06 6.11 13.13
C ALA A 96 22.98 4.66 13.67
N ALA A 97 23.11 4.47 14.99
CA ALA A 97 22.93 3.15 15.62
C ALA A 97 21.49 2.65 15.46
N ASP A 98 20.49 3.51 15.66
CA ASP A 98 19.08 3.18 15.49
C ASP A 98 18.78 2.79 14.05
N ARG A 99 19.29 3.53 13.06
CA ARG A 99 19.13 3.18 11.63
C ARG A 99 19.74 1.82 11.31
N ARG A 100 20.92 1.49 11.84
CA ARG A 100 21.54 0.16 11.65
C ARG A 100 20.72 -0.95 12.30
N ALA A 101 20.16 -0.73 13.48
CA ALA A 101 19.31 -1.69 14.17
C ALA A 101 18.00 -1.91 13.39
N ALA A 102 17.37 -0.84 12.90
CA ALA A 102 16.18 -0.89 12.06
C ALA A 102 16.43 -1.67 10.76
N ALA A 103 17.53 -1.39 10.06
CA ALA A 103 17.89 -2.09 8.83
C ALA A 103 18.13 -3.59 9.07
N ARG A 104 18.80 -3.97 10.18
CA ARG A 104 18.98 -5.39 10.55
C ARG A 104 17.63 -6.08 10.81
N LEU A 105 16.76 -5.48 11.60
CA LEU A 105 15.44 -6.03 11.92
C LEU A 105 14.58 -6.19 10.65
N ALA A 106 14.59 -5.19 9.76
CA ALA A 106 13.90 -5.25 8.48
C ALA A 106 14.42 -6.40 7.61
N ALA A 107 15.75 -6.57 7.50
CA ALA A 107 16.37 -7.66 6.75
C ALA A 107 16.09 -9.05 7.35
N GLU A 108 16.05 -9.18 8.68
CA GLU A 108 15.66 -10.42 9.36
C GLU A 108 14.20 -10.79 9.06
N ARG A 109 13.29 -9.82 9.11
CA ARG A 109 11.88 -10.03 8.76
C ARG A 109 11.68 -10.39 7.30
N ALA A 110 12.37 -9.70 6.39
CA ALA A 110 12.32 -10.02 4.98
C ALA A 110 12.82 -11.45 4.69
N ARG A 111 13.88 -11.89 5.36
CA ARG A 111 14.36 -13.29 5.24
C ARG A 111 13.33 -14.26 5.79
N ALA A 112 12.78 -14.03 6.99
CA ALA A 112 11.77 -14.90 7.58
C ALA A 112 10.50 -14.96 6.72
N ALA A 113 10.05 -13.81 6.17
CA ALA A 113 8.93 -13.75 5.24
C ALA A 113 9.23 -14.51 3.93
N SER A 114 10.42 -14.35 3.34
CA SER A 114 10.86 -15.10 2.16
C SER A 114 10.94 -16.60 2.42
N ASP A 115 11.36 -17.02 3.61
CA ASP A 115 11.43 -18.43 4.00
C ASP A 115 10.04 -19.02 4.27
N SER A 116 9.15 -18.25 4.91
CA SER A 116 7.74 -18.61 5.08
C SER A 116 7.06 -18.76 3.72
N PHE A 117 7.29 -17.79 2.86
CA PHE A 117 6.78 -17.77 1.50
C PHE A 117 7.25 -18.96 0.68
N ARG A 118 8.56 -19.29 0.66
CA ARG A 118 9.07 -20.51 -0.02
C ARG A 118 8.49 -21.82 0.49
N ARG A 119 8.07 -21.86 1.76
CA ARG A 119 7.48 -23.08 2.36
C ARG A 119 5.98 -23.21 2.11
N HIS A 120 5.26 -22.09 1.96
CA HIS A 120 3.81 -22.05 1.92
C HIS A 120 3.26 -21.36 0.66
N GLY A 121 4.10 -20.67 -0.10
CA GLY A 121 3.73 -19.81 -1.21
C GLY A 121 4.15 -20.41 -2.55
N ALA A 122 3.59 -21.57 -2.91
CA ALA A 122 3.72 -22.13 -4.26
C ALA A 122 3.33 -21.13 -5.36
N ASP A 123 2.42 -20.20 -5.04
CA ASP A 123 1.73 -19.36 -6.01
C ASP A 123 2.59 -18.28 -6.71
N TRP A 124 3.71 -17.81 -6.13
CA TRP A 124 4.54 -16.75 -6.75
C TRP A 124 5.71 -17.25 -7.60
N ASP A 125 6.26 -18.40 -7.29
CA ASP A 125 7.20 -19.07 -8.19
C ASP A 125 6.48 -19.47 -9.48
N GLU A 126 5.17 -19.57 -9.42
CA GLU A 126 4.26 -19.90 -10.51
C GLU A 126 3.93 -18.68 -11.37
N VAL A 127 3.69 -17.50 -10.81
CA VAL A 127 3.60 -16.25 -11.61
C VAL A 127 4.92 -16.02 -12.38
N ARG A 128 6.06 -16.44 -11.83
CA ARG A 128 7.32 -16.49 -12.58
C ARG A 128 7.34 -17.63 -13.59
N ALA A 129 6.75 -18.78 -13.27
CA ALA A 129 6.65 -19.94 -14.18
C ALA A 129 5.66 -19.69 -15.33
N LEU A 130 4.71 -18.76 -15.18
CA LEU A 130 3.75 -18.36 -16.21
C LEU A 130 4.38 -17.52 -17.33
N ASP A 131 5.66 -17.13 -17.19
CA ASP A 131 6.36 -16.28 -18.16
C ASP A 131 5.55 -15.06 -18.61
N LEU A 132 4.93 -14.39 -17.61
CA LEU A 132 4.10 -13.21 -17.88
C LEU A 132 4.96 -12.04 -18.38
N PRO A 133 4.47 -11.24 -19.30
CA PRO A 133 5.20 -10.11 -19.88
C PRO A 133 5.29 -8.93 -18.92
N GLY A 134 5.95 -9.08 -17.77
CA GLY A 134 5.98 -8.13 -16.66
C GLY A 134 6.36 -6.71 -17.07
N ALA A 135 7.39 -6.56 -17.91
CA ALA A 135 7.81 -5.24 -18.40
C ALA A 135 6.73 -4.57 -19.29
N ALA A 136 6.02 -5.35 -20.11
CA ALA A 136 4.95 -4.83 -20.94
C ALA A 136 3.71 -4.47 -20.11
N ILE A 137 3.38 -5.25 -19.08
CA ILE A 137 2.30 -4.94 -18.13
C ILE A 137 2.59 -3.62 -17.43
N GLU A 138 3.81 -3.44 -16.93
CA GLU A 138 4.21 -2.20 -16.28
C GLU A 138 4.15 -0.98 -17.22
N ALA A 139 4.69 -1.11 -18.42
CA ALA A 139 4.65 -0.05 -19.41
C ALA A 139 3.20 0.37 -19.70
N ALA A 140 2.30 -0.60 -19.87
CA ALA A 140 0.88 -0.33 -20.10
C ALA A 140 0.21 0.37 -18.91
N LEU A 141 0.49 -0.04 -17.67
CA LEU A 141 -0.01 0.63 -16.46
C LEU A 141 0.51 2.05 -16.34
N ILE A 142 1.81 2.25 -16.55
CA ILE A 142 2.45 3.56 -16.51
C ILE A 142 1.87 4.50 -17.59
N GLU A 143 1.61 3.99 -18.79
CA GLU A 143 1.00 4.75 -19.88
C GLU A 143 -0.47 5.08 -19.60
N ALA A 144 -1.20 4.20 -18.90
CA ALA A 144 -2.59 4.39 -18.55
C ALA A 144 -2.81 5.45 -17.46
N LEU A 145 -1.81 5.69 -16.60
CA LEU A 145 -1.87 6.66 -15.53
C LEU A 145 -1.44 8.07 -16.01
N PRO A 146 -2.01 9.14 -15.43
CA PRO A 146 -1.52 10.49 -15.62
C PRO A 146 -0.03 10.63 -15.26
N ALA A 147 0.63 11.65 -15.80
CA ALA A 147 2.03 11.94 -15.47
C ALA A 147 2.24 12.21 -13.97
N ARG A 148 1.21 12.70 -13.28
CA ARG A 148 1.15 12.87 -11.81
C ARG A 148 -0.18 12.39 -11.28
N VAL A 149 -0.12 11.63 -10.18
CA VAL A 149 -1.27 11.12 -9.43
C VAL A 149 -1.12 11.62 -8.00
N GLY A 150 -2.14 12.23 -7.42
CA GLY A 150 -2.11 12.65 -6.03
C GLY A 150 -2.01 11.43 -5.11
N ARG A 151 -3.12 10.74 -4.88
CA ARG A 151 -3.17 9.55 -4.02
C ARG A 151 -3.49 8.30 -4.83
N LEU A 152 -2.61 7.30 -4.77
CA LEU A 152 -2.80 6.01 -5.42
C LEU A 152 -2.98 4.90 -4.39
N LEU A 153 -3.97 4.04 -4.62
CA LEU A 153 -4.17 2.78 -3.89
C LEU A 153 -3.83 1.60 -4.80
N ASP A 154 -3.01 0.66 -4.30
CA ASP A 154 -2.72 -0.62 -4.95
C ASP A 154 -3.31 -1.76 -4.11
N ILE A 155 -4.38 -2.41 -4.62
CA ILE A 155 -5.09 -3.50 -3.94
C ILE A 155 -4.46 -4.83 -4.38
N GLY A 156 -4.02 -5.64 -3.40
CA GLY A 156 -3.21 -6.83 -3.65
C GLY A 156 -1.79 -6.45 -4.04
N CYS A 157 -1.18 -5.49 -3.32
CA CYS A 157 0.11 -4.90 -3.68
C CYS A 157 1.30 -5.88 -3.60
N GLY A 158 1.11 -7.05 -3.02
CA GLY A 158 2.16 -8.06 -2.87
C GLY A 158 3.42 -7.47 -2.20
N THR A 159 4.54 -7.61 -2.87
CA THR A 159 5.84 -7.09 -2.40
C THR A 159 6.07 -5.59 -2.71
N GLY A 160 5.04 -4.85 -3.14
CA GLY A 160 5.10 -3.41 -3.38
C GLY A 160 5.85 -3.00 -4.67
N GLY A 161 6.05 -3.93 -5.60
CA GLY A 161 6.84 -3.69 -6.81
C GLY A 161 6.25 -2.63 -7.72
N LEU A 162 4.92 -2.60 -7.90
CA LEU A 162 4.23 -1.58 -8.70
C LEU A 162 4.38 -0.19 -8.05
N LEU A 163 4.16 -0.09 -6.75
CA LEU A 163 4.27 1.16 -6.00
C LEU A 163 5.69 1.75 -6.06
N GLU A 164 6.73 0.89 -5.95
CA GLU A 164 8.12 1.33 -6.12
C GLU A 164 8.34 1.99 -7.49
N ARG A 165 7.84 1.37 -8.54
CA ARG A 165 8.02 1.87 -9.92
C ARG A 165 7.23 3.15 -10.23
N LEU A 166 6.07 3.29 -9.60
CA LEU A 166 5.23 4.48 -9.73
C LEU A 166 5.63 5.62 -8.79
N ALA A 167 6.57 5.39 -7.86
CA ALA A 167 6.92 6.32 -6.79
C ALA A 167 7.19 7.77 -7.26
N ALA A 168 7.86 7.93 -8.40
CA ALA A 168 8.16 9.26 -8.94
C ALA A 168 6.93 10.00 -9.53
N ARG A 169 5.79 9.30 -9.71
CA ARG A 169 4.56 9.84 -10.30
C ARG A 169 3.45 10.06 -9.29
N ILE A 170 3.56 9.49 -8.09
CA ILE A 170 2.54 9.55 -7.05
C ILE A 170 3.00 10.46 -5.91
N GLU A 171 2.10 11.26 -5.37
CA GLU A 171 2.38 12.11 -4.20
C GLU A 171 2.28 11.30 -2.91
N GLU A 172 1.26 10.43 -2.82
CA GLU A 172 1.05 9.48 -1.74
C GLU A 172 0.61 8.12 -2.29
N GLY A 173 1.31 7.05 -1.91
CA GLY A 173 0.98 5.67 -2.26
C GLY A 173 0.54 4.85 -1.06
N LEU A 174 -0.53 4.08 -1.24
CA LEU A 174 -0.95 3.08 -0.28
C LEU A 174 -1.06 1.72 -0.97
N GLY A 175 -0.34 0.72 -0.48
CA GLY A 175 -0.58 -0.68 -0.84
C GLY A 175 -1.39 -1.39 0.22
N VAL A 176 -2.30 -2.25 -0.19
CA VAL A 176 -2.99 -3.16 0.71
C VAL A 176 -2.85 -4.60 0.22
N ASP A 177 -2.65 -5.52 1.17
CA ASP A 177 -2.55 -6.95 0.88
C ASP A 177 -3.06 -7.75 2.08
N ALA A 178 -3.59 -8.94 1.86
CA ALA A 178 -4.01 -9.85 2.92
C ALA A 178 -2.81 -10.55 3.60
N SER A 179 -1.73 -10.77 2.85
CA SER A 179 -0.53 -11.49 3.29
C SER A 179 0.42 -10.61 4.10
N ARG A 180 0.64 -10.97 5.35
CA ARG A 180 1.62 -10.30 6.22
C ARG A 180 3.05 -10.46 5.72
N ASP A 181 3.36 -11.60 5.12
CA ASP A 181 4.69 -11.91 4.59
C ASP A 181 5.00 -11.03 3.38
N MET A 182 4.04 -10.85 2.45
CA MET A 182 4.16 -9.92 1.34
C MET A 182 4.40 -8.50 1.82
N LEU A 183 3.62 -8.05 2.80
CA LEU A 183 3.76 -6.71 3.37
C LEU A 183 5.09 -6.51 4.11
N ALA A 184 5.65 -7.55 4.74
CA ALA A 184 6.99 -7.46 5.33
C ALA A 184 8.07 -7.23 4.26
N LEU A 185 7.98 -7.93 3.13
CA LEU A 185 8.85 -7.74 1.97
C LEU A 185 8.67 -6.34 1.35
N ALA A 186 7.41 -5.90 1.19
CA ALA A 186 7.10 -4.58 0.66
C ALA A 186 7.67 -3.46 1.54
N ARG A 187 7.50 -3.53 2.86
CA ARG A 187 8.06 -2.54 3.81
C ARG A 187 9.59 -2.45 3.71
N THR A 188 10.26 -3.59 3.63
CA THR A 188 11.72 -3.64 3.47
C THR A 188 12.14 -2.98 2.17
N ARG A 189 11.52 -3.36 1.05
CA ARG A 189 11.79 -2.81 -0.28
C ARG A 189 11.62 -1.28 -0.32
N LEU A 190 10.48 -0.78 0.15
CA LEU A 190 10.18 0.66 0.15
C LEU A 190 11.14 1.46 1.04
N ALA A 191 11.53 0.91 2.20
CA ALA A 191 12.49 1.53 3.09
C ALA A 191 13.90 1.58 2.48
N GLU A 192 14.37 0.50 1.84
CA GLU A 192 15.66 0.44 1.13
C GLU A 192 15.73 1.45 -0.03
N ARG A 193 14.60 1.71 -0.69
CA ARG A 193 14.48 2.70 -1.76
C ARG A 193 14.28 4.14 -1.28
N GLY A 194 14.10 4.35 0.03
CA GLY A 194 13.89 5.68 0.60
C GLY A 194 12.59 6.32 0.14
N LEU A 195 11.48 5.58 0.11
CA LEU A 195 10.16 6.00 -0.37
C LEU A 195 9.17 6.23 0.79
N PRO A 196 9.36 7.26 1.62
CA PRO A 196 8.54 7.48 2.83
C PRO A 196 7.10 7.92 2.53
N HIS A 197 6.82 8.38 1.32
CA HIS A 197 5.49 8.76 0.85
C HIS A 197 4.64 7.56 0.41
N ILE A 198 5.19 6.34 0.48
CA ILE A 198 4.49 5.10 0.17
C ILE A 198 4.37 4.27 1.44
N ALA A 199 3.16 3.88 1.78
CA ALA A 199 2.87 2.99 2.90
C ALA A 199 2.23 1.68 2.43
N VAL A 200 2.37 0.62 3.22
CA VAL A 200 1.64 -0.63 2.99
C VAL A 200 1.01 -1.12 4.28
N ARG A 201 -0.19 -1.72 4.20
CA ARG A 201 -0.91 -2.26 5.35
C ARG A 201 -1.74 -3.48 5.00
N GLN A 202 -2.01 -4.32 6.01
CA GLN A 202 -2.90 -5.46 5.86
C GLN A 202 -4.36 -4.99 5.74
N ALA A 203 -5.03 -5.46 4.69
CA ALA A 203 -6.47 -5.27 4.52
C ALA A 203 -7.08 -6.39 3.70
N ASP A 204 -8.38 -6.58 3.89
CA ASP A 204 -9.23 -7.42 3.06
C ASP A 204 -9.74 -6.58 1.88
N MET A 205 -9.56 -7.05 0.64
CA MET A 205 -10.00 -6.34 -0.57
C MET A 205 -11.51 -6.19 -0.67
N TYR A 206 -12.28 -7.02 0.05
CA TYR A 206 -13.74 -6.94 0.08
C TYR A 206 -14.29 -5.95 1.10
N ARG A 207 -13.42 -5.49 2.02
CA ARG A 207 -13.79 -4.54 3.07
C ARG A 207 -12.58 -3.69 3.46
N LEU A 208 -12.30 -2.70 2.65
CA LEU A 208 -11.18 -1.80 2.88
C LEU A 208 -11.48 -0.84 4.05
N PRO A 209 -10.59 -0.74 5.06
CA PRO A 209 -10.74 0.22 6.15
C PRO A 209 -10.30 1.62 5.71
N LEU A 210 -10.90 2.09 4.60
CA LEU A 210 -10.58 3.33 3.91
C LEU A 210 -11.85 4.16 3.70
N ALA A 211 -11.71 5.48 3.74
CA ALA A 211 -12.82 6.39 3.47
C ALA A 211 -13.26 6.32 2.00
N ASP A 212 -14.52 6.62 1.74
CA ASP A 212 -15.05 6.78 0.39
C ASP A 212 -14.35 7.93 -0.32
N ALA A 213 -14.20 7.83 -1.63
CA ALA A 213 -13.65 8.89 -2.48
C ALA A 213 -12.32 9.47 -1.97
N ALA A 214 -11.39 8.60 -1.54
CA ALA A 214 -10.13 9.00 -0.94
C ALA A 214 -8.94 9.01 -1.91
N PHE A 215 -9.04 8.29 -3.04
CA PHE A 215 -7.92 8.07 -3.97
C PHE A 215 -8.20 8.60 -5.36
N ASP A 216 -7.16 9.14 -6.01
CA ASP A 216 -7.22 9.66 -7.38
C ASP A 216 -7.06 8.53 -8.41
N ALA A 217 -6.34 7.47 -8.04
CA ALA A 217 -6.22 6.25 -8.82
C ALA A 217 -6.23 5.00 -7.91
N VAL A 218 -6.79 3.90 -8.43
CA VAL A 218 -6.77 2.58 -7.79
C VAL A 218 -6.28 1.56 -8.80
N THR A 219 -5.37 0.68 -8.37
CA THR A 219 -4.85 -0.43 -9.17
C THR A 219 -5.20 -1.77 -8.53
N LEU A 220 -5.56 -2.76 -9.35
CA LEU A 220 -5.60 -4.18 -9.02
C LEU A 220 -4.76 -4.88 -10.09
N GLN A 221 -3.59 -5.39 -9.70
CA GLN A 221 -2.69 -6.07 -10.64
C GLN A 221 -2.50 -7.53 -10.26
N MET A 222 -2.98 -8.44 -11.11
CA MET A 222 -2.83 -9.89 -10.93
C MET A 222 -3.35 -10.39 -9.57
N VAL A 223 -4.56 -9.98 -9.20
CA VAL A 223 -5.15 -10.30 -7.90
C VAL A 223 -6.59 -10.80 -8.02
N LEU A 224 -7.36 -10.40 -9.04
CA LEU A 224 -8.77 -10.78 -9.15
C LEU A 224 -8.95 -12.27 -9.42
N HIS A 225 -8.03 -12.93 -10.11
CA HIS A 225 -8.11 -14.37 -10.36
C HIS A 225 -8.02 -15.22 -9.08
N TYR A 226 -7.57 -14.65 -7.95
CA TYR A 226 -7.64 -15.28 -6.62
C TYR A 226 -8.94 -14.93 -5.87
N ALA A 227 -9.70 -13.95 -6.31
CA ALA A 227 -10.85 -13.45 -5.59
C ALA A 227 -11.98 -14.48 -5.54
N GLU A 228 -12.63 -14.62 -4.37
CA GLU A 228 -13.89 -15.37 -4.26
C GLU A 228 -15.02 -14.66 -4.97
N ASP A 229 -15.06 -13.32 -4.85
CA ASP A 229 -16.04 -12.43 -5.44
C ASP A 229 -15.35 -11.22 -6.08
N PRO A 230 -14.97 -11.30 -7.36
CA PRO A 230 -14.35 -10.18 -8.07
C PRO A 230 -15.23 -8.92 -8.11
N ALA A 231 -16.55 -9.08 -8.18
CA ALA A 231 -17.48 -7.96 -8.21
C ALA A 231 -17.42 -7.16 -6.90
N ALA A 232 -17.41 -7.86 -5.74
CA ALA A 232 -17.27 -7.21 -4.43
C ALA A 232 -15.90 -6.49 -4.27
N ALA A 233 -14.82 -7.07 -4.77
CA ALA A 233 -13.51 -6.42 -4.76
C ALA A 233 -13.49 -5.14 -5.61
N LEU A 234 -14.10 -5.19 -6.81
CA LEU A 234 -14.24 -4.02 -7.68
C LEU A 234 -15.19 -2.96 -7.08
N ALA A 235 -16.25 -3.38 -6.36
CA ALA A 235 -17.14 -2.46 -5.65
C ALA A 235 -16.38 -1.66 -4.58
N GLU A 236 -15.54 -2.30 -3.79
CA GLU A 236 -14.69 -1.60 -2.81
C GLU A 236 -13.65 -0.69 -3.48
N ALA A 237 -13.04 -1.13 -4.57
CA ALA A 237 -12.15 -0.29 -5.37
C ALA A 237 -12.86 0.97 -5.89
N GLY A 238 -14.09 0.81 -6.43
CA GLY A 238 -14.93 1.92 -6.88
C GLY A 238 -15.34 2.85 -5.73
N ARG A 239 -15.69 2.32 -4.56
CA ARG A 239 -16.08 3.11 -3.39
C ARG A 239 -15.00 4.08 -2.95
N VAL A 240 -13.76 3.60 -2.85
CA VAL A 240 -12.62 4.41 -2.38
C VAL A 240 -12.04 5.35 -3.42
N LEU A 241 -12.37 5.17 -4.70
CA LEU A 241 -11.94 6.01 -5.80
C LEU A 241 -12.73 7.33 -5.79
N LYS A 242 -12.09 8.47 -6.03
CA LYS A 242 -12.75 9.77 -6.17
C LYS A 242 -13.58 9.85 -7.45
N PRO A 243 -14.66 10.67 -7.50
CA PRO A 243 -15.28 11.03 -8.77
C PRO A 243 -14.25 11.60 -9.76
N GLY A 244 -14.24 11.09 -11.00
CA GLY A 244 -13.22 11.41 -12.01
C GLY A 244 -11.89 10.68 -11.80
N GLY A 245 -11.75 9.84 -10.79
CA GLY A 245 -10.57 9.01 -10.55
C GLY A 245 -10.51 7.79 -11.49
N LEU A 246 -9.32 7.22 -11.64
CA LEU A 246 -9.03 6.10 -12.53
C LEU A 246 -8.92 4.78 -11.78
N LEU A 247 -9.63 3.76 -12.26
CA LEU A 247 -9.49 2.37 -11.85
C LEU A 247 -8.79 1.58 -12.95
N LEU A 248 -7.66 0.98 -12.60
CA LEU A 248 -6.87 0.14 -13.49
C LEU A 248 -6.90 -1.31 -12.98
N VAL A 249 -7.40 -2.20 -13.79
CA VAL A 249 -7.45 -3.65 -13.50
C VAL A 249 -6.57 -4.35 -14.51
N VAL A 250 -5.58 -5.12 -14.02
CA VAL A 250 -4.73 -5.97 -14.84
C VAL A 250 -4.87 -7.39 -14.37
N ASP A 251 -5.33 -8.28 -15.24
CA ASP A 251 -5.46 -9.70 -14.93
C ASP A 251 -5.39 -10.56 -16.19
N LEU A 252 -5.45 -11.89 -16.01
CA LEU A 252 -5.43 -12.85 -17.10
C LEU A 252 -6.64 -12.68 -18.02
N ALA A 253 -6.41 -12.75 -19.33
CA ALA A 253 -7.48 -12.99 -20.30
C ALA A 253 -8.01 -14.43 -20.15
N PRO A 254 -9.23 -14.72 -20.63
CA PRO A 254 -9.75 -16.10 -20.58
C PRO A 254 -8.78 -17.09 -21.20
N HIS A 255 -8.53 -18.20 -20.50
CA HIS A 255 -7.62 -19.26 -20.91
C HIS A 255 -8.16 -20.64 -20.51
N ASP A 256 -7.64 -21.70 -21.15
CA ASP A 256 -8.02 -23.09 -20.95
C ASP A 256 -7.01 -23.89 -20.07
N ARG A 257 -6.10 -23.20 -19.39
CA ARG A 257 -5.08 -23.78 -18.51
C ARG A 257 -5.71 -24.30 -17.19
N ALA A 258 -6.26 -25.52 -17.25
CA ALA A 258 -6.90 -26.18 -16.09
C ALA A 258 -5.93 -26.47 -14.93
N ASP A 259 -4.62 -26.59 -15.24
CA ASP A 259 -3.56 -26.74 -14.23
C ASP A 259 -3.48 -25.55 -13.25
N LEU A 260 -3.78 -24.34 -13.71
CA LEU A 260 -3.77 -23.15 -12.87
C LEU A 260 -4.92 -23.14 -11.87
N LEU A 261 -6.09 -23.62 -12.25
CA LEU A 261 -7.27 -23.70 -11.37
C LEU A 261 -7.10 -24.75 -10.27
N GLY A 262 -6.35 -25.82 -10.53
CA GLY A 262 -6.19 -26.94 -9.59
C GLY A 262 -4.99 -26.83 -8.65
N ALA A 263 -3.84 -26.43 -9.19
CA ALA A 263 -2.57 -26.45 -8.48
C ALA A 263 -2.17 -25.10 -7.87
N HIS A 264 -2.76 -23.98 -8.34
CA HIS A 264 -2.22 -22.63 -8.13
C HIS A 264 -3.18 -21.65 -7.47
N ALA A 265 -4.18 -22.13 -6.75
CA ALA A 265 -5.18 -21.32 -6.05
C ALA A 265 -5.95 -20.31 -6.95
N HIS A 266 -5.80 -20.38 -8.29
CA HIS A 266 -6.61 -19.62 -9.20
C HIS A 266 -8.07 -20.08 -9.11
N ARG A 267 -8.98 -19.16 -8.87
CA ARG A 267 -10.41 -19.41 -8.82
C ARG A 267 -11.10 -19.14 -10.17
N TRP A 268 -10.46 -18.30 -10.99
CA TRP A 268 -10.99 -17.86 -12.29
C TRP A 268 -10.00 -18.16 -13.41
N PRO A 269 -10.50 -18.62 -14.56
CA PRO A 269 -9.68 -18.89 -15.76
C PRO A 269 -9.44 -17.61 -16.58
N GLY A 270 -9.19 -16.48 -15.91
CA GLY A 270 -9.16 -15.15 -16.53
C GLY A 270 -10.53 -14.51 -16.69
N PHE A 271 -10.56 -13.30 -17.23
CA PHE A 271 -11.75 -12.48 -17.35
C PHE A 271 -11.90 -11.91 -18.75
N ASP A 272 -13.15 -11.85 -19.23
CA ASP A 272 -13.47 -11.17 -20.49
C ASP A 272 -13.90 -9.71 -20.26
N ASP A 273 -14.04 -8.98 -21.37
CA ASP A 273 -14.42 -7.56 -21.33
C ASP A 273 -15.85 -7.34 -20.82
N ALA A 274 -16.76 -8.25 -21.11
CA ALA A 274 -18.16 -8.10 -20.74
C ALA A 274 -18.36 -8.33 -19.22
N GLU A 275 -17.66 -9.31 -18.65
CA GLU A 275 -17.68 -9.58 -17.21
C GLU A 275 -17.14 -8.37 -16.43
N ILE A 276 -15.93 -7.90 -16.77
CA ILE A 276 -15.30 -6.76 -16.09
C ILE A 276 -16.15 -5.49 -16.29
N ALA A 277 -16.64 -5.23 -17.52
CA ALA A 277 -17.47 -4.07 -17.78
C ALA A 277 -18.80 -4.10 -17.00
N GLY A 278 -19.42 -5.28 -16.85
CA GLY A 278 -20.61 -5.47 -16.05
C GLY A 278 -20.39 -5.09 -14.59
N TRP A 279 -19.38 -5.67 -13.96
CA TRP A 279 -19.04 -5.38 -12.55
C TRP A 279 -18.62 -3.92 -12.34
N LEU A 280 -17.82 -3.34 -13.24
CA LEU A 280 -17.44 -1.93 -13.17
C LEU A 280 -18.65 -1.00 -13.27
N GLY A 281 -19.63 -1.33 -14.11
CA GLY A 281 -20.88 -0.56 -14.26
C GLY A 281 -21.65 -0.44 -12.94
N GLU A 282 -21.68 -1.49 -12.14
CA GLU A 282 -22.34 -1.51 -10.82
C GLU A 282 -21.63 -0.63 -9.80
N THR A 283 -20.32 -0.38 -9.96
CA THR A 283 -19.54 0.47 -9.06
C THR A 283 -19.62 1.96 -9.38
N GLY A 284 -20.32 2.33 -10.45
CA GLY A 284 -20.33 3.70 -10.96
C GLY A 284 -19.08 4.07 -11.77
N CYS A 285 -18.24 3.09 -12.10
CA CYS A 285 -17.11 3.25 -13.00
C CYS A 285 -17.51 2.94 -14.44
N VAL A 286 -17.08 3.77 -15.38
CA VAL A 286 -17.34 3.58 -16.81
C VAL A 286 -16.08 3.04 -17.47
N PRO A 287 -16.11 1.87 -18.12
CA PRO A 287 -14.99 1.41 -18.92
C PRO A 287 -14.59 2.45 -19.97
N ALA A 288 -13.34 2.85 -20.00
CA ALA A 288 -12.79 3.82 -20.92
C ALA A 288 -12.03 3.16 -22.06
N ARG A 289 -11.20 2.15 -21.74
CA ARG A 289 -10.46 1.34 -22.70
C ARG A 289 -10.06 -0.01 -22.12
N SER A 290 -9.82 -0.97 -23.02
CA SER A 290 -9.10 -2.20 -22.67
C SER A 290 -7.95 -2.45 -23.64
N LEU A 291 -6.92 -3.13 -23.17
CA LEU A 291 -5.72 -3.47 -23.94
C LEU A 291 -5.33 -4.92 -23.64
N THR A 292 -5.06 -5.70 -24.67
CA THR A 292 -4.47 -7.03 -24.53
C THR A 292 -2.95 -6.92 -24.59
N ILE A 293 -2.27 -7.48 -23.60
CA ILE A 293 -0.81 -7.58 -23.53
C ILE A 293 -0.46 -9.01 -23.88
N PRO A 294 0.17 -9.26 -25.05
CA PRO A 294 0.44 -10.60 -25.51
C PRO A 294 1.54 -11.27 -24.68
N GLY A 295 1.43 -12.58 -24.47
CA GLY A 295 2.38 -13.41 -23.75
C GLY A 295 2.01 -14.89 -23.88
N ALA A 296 2.73 -15.77 -23.20
CA ALA A 296 2.38 -17.19 -23.12
C ALA A 296 0.98 -17.40 -22.53
N LEU A 297 0.63 -16.56 -21.54
CA LEU A 297 -0.74 -16.30 -21.10
C LEU A 297 -1.03 -14.84 -21.41
N PRO A 298 -2.05 -14.54 -22.22
CA PRO A 298 -2.40 -13.15 -22.49
C PRO A 298 -2.98 -12.49 -21.25
N VAL A 299 -2.54 -11.25 -21.00
CA VAL A 299 -3.00 -10.41 -19.92
C VAL A 299 -3.81 -9.27 -20.48
N ARG A 300 -4.83 -8.84 -19.77
CA ARG A 300 -5.63 -7.68 -20.14
C ARG A 300 -5.47 -6.56 -19.11
N LEU A 301 -5.44 -5.35 -19.61
CA LEU A 301 -5.58 -4.13 -18.83
C LEU A 301 -6.93 -3.50 -19.17
N TRP A 302 -7.77 -3.30 -18.17
CA TRP A 302 -8.99 -2.52 -18.23
C TRP A 302 -8.78 -1.21 -17.48
N VAL A 303 -9.13 -0.11 -18.12
CA VAL A 303 -9.10 1.22 -17.55
C VAL A 303 -10.53 1.74 -17.48
N ALA A 304 -10.95 2.15 -16.31
CA ALA A 304 -12.28 2.74 -16.08
C ALA A 304 -12.14 4.06 -15.33
N GLU A 305 -13.11 4.95 -15.52
CA GLU A 305 -13.20 6.23 -14.83
C GLU A 305 -14.45 6.25 -13.95
N ARG A 306 -14.34 6.68 -12.70
CA ARG A 306 -15.49 6.87 -11.83
C ARG A 306 -16.28 8.11 -12.28
N LYS A 307 -17.58 7.95 -12.52
CA LYS A 307 -18.48 9.06 -12.90
C LYS A 307 -18.36 10.22 -11.92
N THR A 308 -18.37 11.43 -12.44
CA THR A 308 -18.32 12.66 -11.66
C THR A 308 -19.64 13.05 -10.99
N HIS A 309 -20.74 12.41 -11.42
CA HIS A 309 -22.07 12.60 -10.81
C HIS A 309 -22.55 11.31 -10.16
N PRO A 310 -23.12 11.35 -8.95
CA PRO A 310 -23.75 10.18 -8.38
C PRO A 310 -24.90 9.74 -9.31
N VAL A 311 -24.93 8.46 -9.63
CA VAL A 311 -26.12 7.86 -10.25
C VAL A 311 -27.26 8.06 -9.25
N ALA A 312 -28.24 8.90 -9.59
CA ALA A 312 -29.47 8.97 -8.83
C ALA A 312 -30.10 7.57 -8.88
N VAL A 313 -30.08 6.86 -7.75
CA VAL A 313 -30.85 5.63 -7.59
C VAL A 313 -32.30 6.06 -7.69
N LEU A 314 -32.90 5.86 -8.83
CA LEU A 314 -34.36 5.91 -9.00
C LEU A 314 -34.90 4.73 -8.20
N THR A 315 -35.24 4.98 -6.94
CA THR A 315 -36.13 4.10 -6.19
C THR A 315 -37.50 4.18 -6.86
N ALA A 316 -37.87 3.12 -7.56
CA ALA A 316 -39.22 2.86 -8.01
C ALA A 316 -40.04 2.23 -6.88
#